data_220c20f972c1ba3d1d89efb197347540
#
_entry.id   220c20f972c1ba3d1d89efb197347540
#
_cell.length_a   1.000
_cell.length_b   1.000
_cell.length_c   1.000
_cell.angle_alpha   90.00
_cell.angle_beta   90.00
_cell.angle_gamma   90.00
#
_symmetry.space_group_name_H-M   'P 1'
#
loop_
_entity.id
_entity.type
_entity.pdbx_description
1 polymer ?
#
loop_
_entity_poly.entity_id
_entity_poly.type
_entity_poly.pdbx_seq_one_letter_code
_entity_poly.pdbx_strand_id
1 'polypeptide(L)'
;SGCGKSTIFRLINGLEQLQEGEILVNGRPIREQKQYSAFMPQKDLLFPWRTIEKNICLPMELAGVPAAEQAKRCKEVLAQVGLSEYMKKYPKDLSGGMKQRVSFARTLLSGADMLLLDEPFSALDYLTRVEMQEWLLEQWEHYHKTILFITHDVEEAVFLSKKIFVIQDRPFSSMEMVEVPLPAHRDRNDLKKPEIVDLKERLIGKLRRSVRL
;
A
#
# COMPACT_ATOMS: atom_id res chain seq x y z
N SER A 1 -7.51 13.32 8.62
CA SER A 1 -6.06 13.43 8.36
C SER A 1 -5.38 14.04 9.60
N GLY A 2 -4.09 13.85 9.78
CA GLY A 2 -3.33 14.51 10.86
C GLY A 2 -3.18 13.72 12.18
N CYS A 3 -3.71 12.50 12.30
CA CYS A 3 -3.53 11.68 13.51
C CYS A 3 -2.22 10.86 13.54
N GLY A 4 -1.27 11.10 12.65
CA GLY A 4 0.05 10.46 12.69
C GLY A 4 0.21 9.14 11.90
N LYS A 5 -0.79 8.68 11.14
CA LYS A 5 -0.70 7.39 10.39
C LYS A 5 0.51 7.32 9.45
N SER A 6 0.69 8.33 8.60
CA SER A 6 1.85 8.39 7.69
C SER A 6 3.17 8.50 8.45
N THR A 7 3.19 9.16 9.61
CA THR A 7 4.36 9.22 10.49
C THR A 7 4.74 7.82 11.01
N ILE A 8 3.74 7.00 11.41
CA ILE A 8 3.98 5.62 11.82
C ILE A 8 4.67 4.84 10.67
N PHE A 9 4.19 4.97 9.42
CA PHE A 9 4.82 4.31 8.28
C PHE A 9 6.24 4.78 8.03
N ARG A 10 6.50 6.08 8.20
CA ARG A 10 7.86 6.63 8.07
C ARG A 10 8.80 6.13 9.16
N LEU A 11 8.31 5.98 10.38
CA LEU A 11 9.04 5.34 11.49
C LEU A 11 9.31 3.86 11.21
N ILE A 12 8.29 3.09 10.78
CA ILE A 12 8.44 1.67 10.44
C ILE A 12 9.41 1.48 9.26
N ASN A 13 9.44 2.39 8.29
CA ASN A 13 10.35 2.32 7.14
C ASN A 13 11.77 2.85 7.48
N GLY A 14 11.97 3.42 8.65
CA GLY A 14 13.26 4.00 9.06
C GLY A 14 13.58 5.35 8.41
N LEU A 15 12.60 6.02 7.81
CA LEU A 15 12.74 7.38 7.27
C LEU A 15 12.73 8.44 8.36
N GLU A 16 12.19 8.12 9.51
CA GLU A 16 12.23 8.95 10.72
C GLU A 16 12.81 8.14 11.88
N GLN A 17 13.49 8.84 12.78
CA GLN A 17 14.08 8.21 13.97
C GLN A 17 13.06 8.12 15.09
N LEU A 18 13.02 6.97 15.76
CA LEU A 18 12.29 6.80 17.01
C LEU A 18 12.95 7.65 18.10
N GLN A 19 12.14 8.38 18.85
CA GLN A 19 12.58 9.13 20.03
C GLN A 19 12.70 8.18 21.23
N GLU A 20 11.74 7.27 21.40
CA GLU A 20 11.68 6.28 22.48
C GLU A 20 11.12 4.96 21.98
N GLY A 21 11.44 3.86 22.66
CA GLY A 21 10.99 2.51 22.30
C GLY A 21 11.77 1.88 21.15
N GLU A 22 11.24 0.81 20.60
CA GLU A 22 11.80 0.13 19.43
C GLU A 22 10.73 -0.43 18.52
N ILE A 23 11.10 -0.61 17.24
CA ILE A 23 10.28 -1.32 16.26
C ILE A 23 11.04 -2.58 15.86
N LEU A 24 10.36 -3.72 15.94
CA LEU A 24 10.90 -5.01 15.57
C LEU A 24 10.19 -5.54 14.31
N VAL A 25 10.98 -6.05 13.37
CA VAL A 25 10.49 -6.81 12.22
C VAL A 25 11.12 -8.20 12.30
N ASN A 26 10.27 -9.23 12.37
CA ASN A 26 10.70 -10.63 12.60
C ASN A 26 11.59 -10.78 13.87
N GLY A 27 11.26 -10.05 14.95
CA GLY A 27 11.98 -10.07 16.22
C GLY A 27 13.34 -9.36 16.21
N ARG A 28 13.70 -8.64 15.16
CA ARG A 28 14.95 -7.88 15.06
C ARG A 28 14.67 -6.39 14.93
N PRO A 29 15.43 -5.51 15.63
CA PRO A 29 15.28 -4.08 15.51
C PRO A 29 15.45 -3.59 14.05
N ILE A 30 14.59 -2.69 13.60
CA ILE A 30 14.65 -2.16 12.22
C ILE A 30 15.98 -1.47 11.91
N ARG A 31 16.61 -0.84 12.90
CA ARG A 31 17.95 -0.20 12.77
C ARG A 31 19.07 -1.15 12.36
N GLU A 32 18.88 -2.45 12.57
CA GLU A 32 19.84 -3.51 12.24
C GLU A 32 19.55 -4.19 10.91
N GLN A 33 18.47 -3.78 10.23
CA GLN A 33 18.00 -4.39 9.00
C GLN A 33 18.09 -3.43 7.83
N LYS A 34 18.32 -3.98 6.64
CA LYS A 34 18.31 -3.24 5.38
C LYS A 34 17.27 -3.85 4.44
N GLN A 35 16.60 -3.01 3.65
CA GLN A 35 15.67 -3.43 2.60
C GLN A 35 14.50 -4.34 3.09
N TYR A 36 14.19 -4.31 4.39
CA TYR A 36 13.09 -5.09 4.97
C TYR A 36 11.70 -4.58 4.56
N SER A 37 11.61 -3.31 4.16
CA SER A 37 10.35 -2.69 3.77
C SER A 37 10.48 -1.77 2.58
N ALA A 38 9.40 -1.61 1.83
CA ALA A 38 9.25 -0.61 0.79
C ALA A 38 8.05 0.28 1.10
N PHE A 39 8.20 1.59 0.93
CA PHE A 39 7.19 2.57 1.25
C PHE A 39 6.67 3.27 0.00
N MET A 40 5.35 3.23 -0.16
CA MET A 40 4.61 4.02 -1.14
C MET A 40 3.90 5.15 -0.39
N PRO A 41 4.37 6.39 -0.46
CA PRO A 41 3.70 7.53 0.14
C PRO A 41 2.45 7.93 -0.67
N GLN A 42 1.56 8.72 -0.06
CA GLN A 42 0.33 9.21 -0.69
C GLN A 42 0.59 9.99 -2.00
N LYS A 43 1.69 10.75 -2.07
CA LYS A 43 2.16 11.38 -3.31
C LYS A 43 2.97 10.38 -4.13
N ASP A 44 2.79 10.38 -5.45
CA ASP A 44 3.43 9.42 -6.36
C ASP A 44 4.98 9.45 -6.34
N LEU A 45 5.59 10.60 -6.04
CA LEU A 45 7.04 10.82 -5.98
C LEU A 45 7.80 10.22 -7.16
N LEU A 46 7.24 10.31 -8.37
CA LEU A 46 7.92 9.90 -9.58
C LEU A 46 8.98 10.93 -9.98
N PHE A 47 10.10 10.44 -10.50
CA PHE A 47 11.15 11.30 -11.02
C PHE A 47 10.72 11.87 -12.37
N PRO A 48 10.46 13.20 -12.49
CA PRO A 48 9.89 13.79 -13.69
C PRO A 48 10.80 13.71 -14.93
N TRP A 49 12.10 13.55 -14.74
CA TRP A 49 13.12 13.41 -15.80
C TRP A 49 13.38 11.98 -16.23
N ARG A 50 12.75 10.98 -15.57
CA ARG A 50 12.84 9.57 -15.94
C ARG A 50 11.58 9.13 -16.67
N THR A 51 11.71 8.23 -17.65
CA THR A 51 10.56 7.55 -18.25
C THR A 51 9.83 6.70 -17.20
N ILE A 52 8.63 6.24 -17.51
CA ILE A 52 7.84 5.37 -16.65
C ILE A 52 8.58 4.07 -16.36
N GLU A 53 9.12 3.42 -17.38
CA GLU A 53 9.98 2.24 -17.23
C GLU A 53 11.13 2.48 -16.25
N LYS A 54 11.89 3.56 -16.42
CA LYS A 54 13.02 3.92 -15.55
C LYS A 54 12.60 4.29 -14.12
N ASN A 55 11.39 4.83 -13.95
CA ASN A 55 10.83 5.05 -12.61
C ASN A 55 10.53 3.73 -11.90
N ILE A 56 9.90 2.78 -12.59
CA ILE A 56 9.53 1.47 -12.04
C ILE A 56 10.76 0.61 -11.79
N CYS A 57 11.75 0.63 -12.70
CA CYS A 57 12.97 -0.17 -12.57
C CYS A 57 13.92 0.31 -11.46
N LEU A 58 13.75 1.55 -10.96
CA LEU A 58 14.69 2.15 -10.01
C LEU A 58 15.07 1.28 -8.80
N PRO A 59 14.14 0.62 -8.09
CA PRO A 59 14.52 -0.24 -6.96
C PRO A 59 15.40 -1.40 -7.40
N MET A 60 15.16 -1.97 -8.57
CA MET A 60 15.96 -3.06 -9.13
C MET A 60 17.33 -2.57 -9.60
N GLU A 61 17.43 -1.35 -10.17
CA GLU A 61 18.71 -0.70 -10.48
C GLU A 61 19.58 -0.60 -9.23
N LEU A 62 18.99 -0.10 -8.11
CA LEU A 62 19.70 0.05 -6.83
C LEU A 62 20.09 -1.29 -6.19
N ALA A 63 19.31 -2.33 -6.43
CA ALA A 63 19.60 -3.69 -5.97
C ALA A 63 20.60 -4.44 -6.87
N GLY A 64 21.09 -3.84 -7.97
CA GLY A 64 22.03 -4.45 -8.88
C GLY A 64 21.45 -5.57 -9.76
N VAL A 65 20.12 -5.60 -9.95
CA VAL A 65 19.48 -6.61 -10.82
C VAL A 65 19.92 -6.40 -12.27
N PRO A 66 20.25 -7.47 -13.03
CA PRO A 66 20.66 -7.34 -14.43
C PRO A 66 19.62 -6.65 -15.31
N ALA A 67 20.06 -5.79 -16.25
CA ALA A 67 19.18 -4.96 -17.07
C ALA A 67 18.12 -5.76 -17.86
N ALA A 68 18.46 -6.95 -18.34
CA ALA A 68 17.52 -7.83 -19.05
C ALA A 68 16.37 -8.28 -18.15
N GLU A 69 16.66 -8.61 -16.89
CA GLU A 69 15.66 -9.01 -15.90
C GLU A 69 14.81 -7.83 -15.47
N GLN A 70 15.42 -6.63 -15.29
CA GLN A 70 14.69 -5.41 -15.01
C GLN A 70 13.65 -5.13 -16.12
N ALA A 71 14.06 -5.18 -17.39
CA ALA A 71 13.19 -4.93 -18.54
C ALA A 71 12.02 -5.92 -18.60
N LYS A 72 12.29 -7.21 -18.33
CA LYS A 72 11.28 -8.26 -18.29
C LYS A 72 10.23 -7.97 -17.19
N ARG A 73 10.67 -7.82 -15.94
CA ARG A 73 9.76 -7.57 -14.80
C ARG A 73 8.99 -6.25 -14.94
N CYS A 74 9.66 -5.21 -15.46
CA CYS A 74 9.01 -3.92 -15.72
C CYS A 74 7.87 -4.06 -16.74
N LYS A 75 8.10 -4.80 -17.83
CA LYS A 75 7.08 -5.05 -18.86
C LYS A 75 5.89 -5.84 -18.29
N GLU A 76 6.17 -6.86 -17.50
CA GLU A 76 5.14 -7.68 -16.84
C GLU A 76 4.27 -6.84 -15.91
N VAL A 77 4.87 -6.07 -14.99
CA VAL A 77 4.10 -5.26 -14.04
C VAL A 77 3.35 -4.13 -14.73
N LEU A 78 3.92 -3.51 -15.79
CA LEU A 78 3.22 -2.49 -16.56
C LEU A 78 1.98 -3.04 -17.28
N ALA A 79 2.05 -4.28 -17.77
CA ALA A 79 0.89 -4.95 -18.37
C ALA A 79 -0.21 -5.19 -17.30
N GLN A 80 0.18 -5.66 -16.12
CA GLN A 80 -0.74 -5.93 -15.02
C GLN A 80 -1.47 -4.67 -14.52
N VAL A 81 -0.77 -3.52 -14.48
CA VAL A 81 -1.39 -2.24 -14.07
C VAL A 81 -2.01 -1.46 -15.25
N GLY A 82 -2.11 -2.06 -16.45
CA GLY A 82 -2.75 -1.47 -17.63
C GLY A 82 -2.00 -0.25 -18.21
N LEU A 83 -0.67 -0.23 -18.14
CA LEU A 83 0.15 0.92 -18.54
C LEU A 83 1.25 0.57 -19.56
N SER A 84 1.13 -0.55 -20.28
CA SER A 84 2.15 -1.00 -21.25
C SER A 84 2.52 0.04 -22.29
N GLU A 85 1.54 0.79 -22.82
CA GLU A 85 1.75 1.80 -23.86
C GLU A 85 2.48 3.05 -23.34
N TYR A 86 2.53 3.24 -22.03
CA TYR A 86 3.13 4.40 -21.37
C TYR A 86 4.60 4.17 -20.96
N MET A 87 5.17 2.99 -21.22
CA MET A 87 6.52 2.59 -20.81
C MET A 87 7.58 3.67 -21.11
N LYS A 88 7.56 4.25 -22.30
CA LYS A 88 8.52 5.26 -22.78
C LYS A 88 8.08 6.72 -22.51
N LYS A 89 6.90 6.93 -21.92
CA LYS A 89 6.38 8.26 -21.57
C LYS A 89 7.00 8.76 -20.27
N TYR A 90 6.76 10.02 -19.95
CA TYR A 90 7.22 10.67 -18.73
C TYR A 90 6.04 10.90 -17.76
N PRO A 91 6.30 11.14 -16.47
CA PRO A 91 5.22 11.41 -15.51
C PRO A 91 4.27 12.53 -15.89
N LYS A 92 4.75 13.57 -16.59
CA LYS A 92 3.92 14.68 -17.08
C LYS A 92 2.83 14.25 -18.08
N ASP A 93 3.03 13.12 -18.74
CA ASP A 93 2.12 12.60 -19.79
C ASP A 93 1.00 11.71 -19.18
N LEU A 94 1.00 11.51 -17.84
CA LEU A 94 0.09 10.62 -17.12
C LEU A 94 -0.91 11.39 -16.27
N SER A 95 -2.13 10.87 -16.15
CA SER A 95 -3.11 11.31 -15.14
C SER A 95 -2.64 10.99 -13.71
N GLY A 96 -3.28 11.58 -12.70
CA GLY A 96 -2.98 11.30 -11.29
C GLY A 96 -3.12 9.83 -10.93
N GLY A 97 -4.20 9.18 -11.35
CA GLY A 97 -4.42 7.75 -11.15
C GLY A 97 -3.36 6.87 -11.83
N MET A 98 -2.96 7.22 -13.06
CA MET A 98 -1.88 6.50 -13.76
C MET A 98 -0.54 6.65 -13.02
N LYS A 99 -0.22 7.84 -12.51
CA LYS A 99 0.99 8.04 -11.68
C LYS A 99 0.96 7.21 -10.41
N GLN A 100 -0.20 7.10 -9.77
CA GLN A 100 -0.37 6.28 -8.59
C GLN A 100 -0.13 4.79 -8.88
N ARG A 101 -0.65 4.27 -10.01
CA ARG A 101 -0.37 2.91 -10.48
C ARG A 101 1.11 2.67 -10.77
N VAL A 102 1.81 3.64 -11.37
CA VAL A 102 3.26 3.56 -11.58
C VAL A 102 4.03 3.52 -10.25
N SER A 103 3.66 4.37 -9.28
CA SER A 103 4.27 4.37 -7.94
C SER A 103 4.06 3.05 -7.23
N PHE A 104 2.88 2.48 -7.34
CA PHE A 104 2.54 1.16 -6.80
C PHE A 104 3.39 0.05 -7.44
N ALA A 105 3.44 -0.01 -8.77
CA ALA A 105 4.28 -0.95 -9.52
C ALA A 105 5.76 -0.85 -9.13
N ARG A 106 6.29 0.37 -8.97
CA ARG A 106 7.65 0.60 -8.46
C ARG A 106 7.87 0.01 -7.07
N THR A 107 6.90 0.17 -6.18
CA THR A 107 6.98 -0.35 -4.81
C THR A 107 6.97 -1.88 -4.79
N LEU A 108 6.18 -2.53 -5.64
CA LEU A 108 6.17 -3.99 -5.78
C LEU A 108 7.52 -4.55 -6.25
N LEU A 109 8.17 -3.87 -7.20
CA LEU A 109 9.46 -4.30 -7.74
C LEU A 109 10.66 -4.00 -6.82
N SER A 110 10.43 -3.45 -5.63
CA SER A 110 11.48 -3.22 -4.63
C SER A 110 12.14 -4.50 -4.10
N GLY A 111 11.44 -5.63 -4.19
CA GLY A 111 11.90 -6.90 -3.61
C GLY A 111 11.72 -7.02 -2.10
N ALA A 112 11.27 -5.97 -1.40
CA ALA A 112 11.06 -6.01 0.04
C ALA A 112 9.94 -6.99 0.45
N ASP A 113 10.08 -7.61 1.64
CA ASP A 113 9.11 -8.56 2.18
C ASP A 113 7.91 -7.86 2.83
N MET A 114 8.07 -6.58 3.20
CA MET A 114 7.02 -5.74 3.76
C MET A 114 6.74 -4.54 2.84
N LEU A 115 5.48 -4.33 2.50
CA LEU A 115 5.03 -3.17 1.74
C LEU A 115 4.19 -2.26 2.65
N LEU A 116 4.55 -0.98 2.68
CA LEU A 116 3.86 0.07 3.42
C LEU A 116 3.19 1.01 2.40
N LEU A 117 1.86 0.98 2.31
CA LEU A 117 1.11 1.68 1.28
C LEU A 117 0.23 2.77 1.93
N ASP A 118 0.54 4.03 1.68
CA ASP A 118 -0.20 5.16 2.25
C ASP A 118 -1.26 5.66 1.25
N GLU A 119 -2.52 5.34 1.51
CA GLU A 119 -3.68 5.64 0.67
C GLU A 119 -3.49 5.23 -0.82
N PRO A 120 -3.16 3.95 -1.11
CA PRO A 120 -2.69 3.52 -2.44
C PRO A 120 -3.72 3.68 -3.56
N PHE A 121 -5.00 3.85 -3.25
CA PHE A 121 -6.09 3.91 -4.23
C PHE A 121 -6.83 5.26 -4.24
N SER A 122 -6.38 6.25 -3.47
CA SER A 122 -7.11 7.51 -3.26
C SER A 122 -7.29 8.36 -4.53
N ALA A 123 -6.36 8.29 -5.49
CA ALA A 123 -6.42 9.06 -6.73
C ALA A 123 -7.05 8.28 -7.92
N LEU A 124 -7.57 7.07 -7.67
CA LEU A 124 -8.18 6.24 -8.71
C LEU A 124 -9.70 6.49 -8.81
N ASP A 125 -10.22 6.45 -10.04
CA ASP A 125 -11.65 6.33 -10.27
C ASP A 125 -12.18 5.00 -9.74
N TYR A 126 -13.50 4.88 -9.62
CA TYR A 126 -14.14 3.75 -8.97
C TYR A 126 -13.78 2.40 -9.62
N LEU A 127 -13.90 2.28 -10.94
CA LEU A 127 -13.65 1.00 -11.62
C LEU A 127 -12.19 0.59 -11.54
N THR A 128 -11.28 1.51 -11.83
CA THR A 128 -9.84 1.27 -11.70
C THR A 128 -9.45 0.90 -10.26
N ARG A 129 -10.09 1.53 -9.27
CA ARG A 129 -9.87 1.19 -7.85
C ARG A 129 -10.25 -0.25 -7.54
N VAL A 130 -11.44 -0.68 -8.01
CA VAL A 130 -11.91 -2.06 -7.84
C VAL A 130 -10.92 -3.05 -8.45
N GLU A 131 -10.53 -2.86 -9.71
CA GLU A 131 -9.57 -3.71 -10.41
C GLU A 131 -8.22 -3.79 -9.70
N MET A 132 -7.71 -2.64 -9.24
CA MET A 132 -6.42 -2.58 -8.54
C MET A 132 -6.45 -3.24 -7.15
N GLN A 133 -7.58 -3.20 -6.46
CA GLN A 133 -7.76 -3.87 -5.17
C GLN A 133 -7.79 -5.41 -5.36
N GLU A 134 -8.52 -5.89 -6.35
CA GLU A 134 -8.57 -7.32 -6.69
C GLU A 134 -7.19 -7.82 -7.12
N TRP A 135 -6.51 -7.07 -7.99
CA TRP A 135 -5.14 -7.37 -8.38
C TRP A 135 -4.18 -7.40 -7.19
N LEU A 136 -4.30 -6.48 -6.22
CA LEU A 136 -3.47 -6.50 -5.02
C LEU A 136 -3.66 -7.77 -4.19
N LEU A 137 -4.90 -8.27 -4.07
CA LEU A 137 -5.17 -9.54 -3.40
C LEU A 137 -4.50 -10.72 -4.13
N GLU A 138 -4.61 -10.77 -5.45
CA GLU A 138 -3.95 -11.80 -6.26
C GLU A 138 -2.41 -11.77 -6.08
N GLN A 139 -1.82 -10.57 -6.09
CA GLN A 139 -0.38 -10.43 -5.83
C GLN A 139 -0.02 -10.88 -4.41
N TRP A 140 -0.83 -10.55 -3.43
CA TRP A 140 -0.61 -10.98 -2.05
C TRP A 140 -0.68 -12.51 -1.92
N GLU A 141 -1.65 -13.16 -2.54
CA GLU A 141 -1.77 -14.63 -2.57
C GLU A 141 -0.57 -15.29 -3.25
N HIS A 142 -0.02 -14.66 -4.29
CA HIS A 142 1.12 -15.20 -5.02
C HIS A 142 2.46 -15.03 -4.28
N TYR A 143 2.70 -13.85 -3.70
CA TYR A 143 4.00 -13.51 -3.11
C TYR A 143 4.07 -13.65 -1.60
N HIS A 144 2.95 -13.83 -0.91
CA HIS A 144 2.84 -13.95 0.55
C HIS A 144 3.57 -12.84 1.33
N LYS A 145 3.63 -11.64 0.79
CA LYS A 145 4.27 -10.49 1.43
C LYS A 145 3.41 -9.94 2.57
N THR A 146 4.06 -9.33 3.56
CA THR A 146 3.36 -8.53 4.56
C THR A 146 2.99 -7.19 3.95
N ILE A 147 1.70 -6.87 3.90
CA ILE A 147 1.21 -5.58 3.41
C ILE A 147 0.53 -4.84 4.55
N LEU A 148 1.04 -3.66 4.86
CA LEU A 148 0.38 -2.68 5.73
C LEU A 148 -0.07 -1.53 4.84
N PHE A 149 -1.35 -1.17 4.90
CA PHE A 149 -1.84 -0.03 4.15
C PHE A 149 -2.70 0.89 5.02
N ILE A 150 -2.62 2.17 4.73
CA ILE A 150 -3.46 3.19 5.34
C ILE A 150 -4.58 3.49 4.36
N THR A 151 -5.81 3.49 4.86
CA THR A 151 -6.98 3.96 4.12
C THR A 151 -7.95 4.67 5.06
N HIS A 152 -8.79 5.51 4.49
CA HIS A 152 -9.96 6.08 5.16
C HIS A 152 -11.26 5.41 4.69
N ASP A 153 -11.18 4.47 3.76
CA ASP A 153 -12.31 3.70 3.23
C ASP A 153 -12.47 2.39 4.00
N VAL A 154 -13.62 2.24 4.66
CA VAL A 154 -13.93 1.05 5.47
C VAL A 154 -14.09 -0.20 4.61
N GLU A 155 -14.65 -0.06 3.41
CA GLU A 155 -14.83 -1.20 2.51
C GLU A 155 -13.49 -1.71 1.99
N GLU A 156 -12.57 -0.81 1.62
CA GLU A 156 -11.18 -1.16 1.32
C GLU A 156 -10.51 -1.91 2.46
N ALA A 157 -10.60 -1.36 3.68
CA ALA A 157 -10.00 -1.98 4.86
C ALA A 157 -10.52 -3.40 5.09
N VAL A 158 -11.83 -3.60 4.99
CA VAL A 158 -12.46 -4.92 5.18
C VAL A 158 -12.13 -5.87 4.03
N PHE A 159 -12.15 -5.38 2.78
CA PHE A 159 -11.90 -6.23 1.61
C PHE A 159 -10.46 -6.73 1.54
N LEU A 160 -9.48 -5.88 1.86
CA LEU A 160 -8.06 -6.17 1.62
C LEU A 160 -7.32 -6.74 2.84
N SER A 161 -7.83 -6.58 4.07
CA SER A 161 -7.05 -6.96 5.25
C SER A 161 -7.59 -8.18 5.99
N LYS A 162 -6.72 -8.82 6.76
CA LYS A 162 -7.07 -9.81 7.79
C LYS A 162 -7.25 -9.15 9.16
N LYS A 163 -6.56 -8.04 9.39
CA LYS A 163 -6.59 -7.28 10.64
C LYS A 163 -6.65 -5.80 10.33
N ILE A 164 -7.53 -5.09 11.02
CA ILE A 164 -7.70 -3.65 10.92
C ILE A 164 -7.29 -3.02 12.24
N PHE A 165 -6.40 -2.03 12.18
CA PHE A 165 -6.02 -1.22 13.32
C PHE A 165 -6.77 0.11 13.24
N VAL A 166 -7.73 0.31 14.15
CA VAL A 166 -8.54 1.54 14.20
C VAL A 166 -7.87 2.54 15.13
N ILE A 167 -7.52 3.69 14.58
CA ILE A 167 -6.94 4.83 15.32
C ILE A 167 -8.06 5.83 15.58
N GLN A 168 -8.38 6.10 16.84
CA GLN A 168 -9.48 6.98 17.25
C GLN A 168 -8.99 8.29 17.86
N ASP A 169 -7.85 8.25 18.55
CA ASP A 169 -7.37 9.37 19.35
C ASP A 169 -6.54 10.38 18.56
N ARG A 170 -6.60 11.64 18.98
CA ARG A 170 -5.77 12.74 18.48
C ARG A 170 -5.25 13.57 19.66
N PRO A 171 -3.94 13.59 19.94
CA PRO A 171 -2.88 12.82 19.27
C PRO A 171 -3.04 11.31 19.47
N PHE A 172 -2.40 10.53 18.60
CA PHE A 172 -2.43 9.06 18.64
C PHE A 172 -1.92 8.53 19.99
N SER A 173 -2.77 7.79 20.71
CA SER A 173 -2.42 7.18 21.99
C SER A 173 -2.67 5.67 22.03
N SER A 174 -3.63 5.19 21.25
CA SER A 174 -4.00 3.77 21.25
C SER A 174 -4.50 3.30 19.87
N MET A 175 -4.41 2.00 19.64
CA MET A 175 -5.01 1.32 18.49
C MET A 175 -5.90 0.19 18.96
N GLU A 176 -7.07 0.09 18.37
CA GLU A 176 -7.90 -1.10 18.53
C GLU A 176 -7.68 -2.02 17.33
N MET A 177 -7.34 -3.28 17.59
CA MET A 177 -7.24 -4.31 16.56
C MET A 177 -8.60 -4.98 16.37
N VAL A 178 -9.04 -5.07 15.13
CA VAL A 178 -10.26 -5.76 14.71
C VAL A 178 -9.89 -6.82 13.68
N GLU A 179 -10.27 -8.07 13.92
CA GLU A 179 -10.12 -9.15 12.95
C GLU A 179 -11.24 -9.11 11.93
N VAL A 180 -10.89 -9.37 10.67
CA VAL A 180 -11.84 -9.46 9.57
C VAL A 180 -12.17 -10.94 9.34
N PRO A 181 -13.43 -11.37 9.53
CA PRO A 181 -13.84 -12.77 9.41
C PRO A 181 -14.06 -13.18 7.95
N LEU A 182 -13.09 -12.89 7.08
CA LEU A 182 -13.06 -13.30 5.68
C LEU A 182 -11.93 -14.28 5.43
N PRO A 183 -12.12 -15.27 4.52
CA PRO A 183 -11.06 -16.17 4.11
C PRO A 183 -9.93 -15.40 3.42
N ALA A 184 -8.79 -16.06 3.19
CA ALA A 184 -7.69 -15.47 2.44
C ALA A 184 -8.10 -15.21 0.99
N HIS A 185 -8.62 -16.23 0.32
CA HIS A 185 -9.25 -16.09 -1.00
C HIS A 185 -10.68 -15.58 -0.82
N ARG A 186 -10.96 -14.40 -1.35
CA ARG A 186 -12.25 -13.70 -1.20
C ARG A 186 -12.60 -12.89 -2.44
N ASP A 187 -13.88 -12.70 -2.66
CA ASP A 187 -14.42 -11.87 -3.74
C ASP A 187 -15.33 -10.75 -3.20
N ARG A 188 -15.83 -9.90 -4.10
CA ARG A 188 -16.71 -8.78 -3.73
C ARG A 188 -18.05 -9.22 -3.15
N ASN A 189 -18.52 -10.44 -3.41
CA ASN A 189 -19.76 -10.94 -2.84
C ASN A 189 -19.61 -11.22 -1.34
N ASP A 190 -18.40 -11.53 -0.90
CA ASP A 190 -18.11 -11.69 0.53
C ASP A 190 -18.43 -10.43 1.35
N LEU A 191 -18.33 -9.24 0.74
CA LEU A 191 -18.67 -7.97 1.38
C LEU A 191 -20.16 -7.80 1.68
N LYS A 192 -21.03 -8.65 1.11
CA LYS A 192 -22.49 -8.67 1.29
C LYS A 192 -22.94 -9.58 2.42
N LYS A 193 -22.05 -10.38 2.99
CA LYS A 193 -22.35 -11.28 4.11
C LYS A 193 -22.81 -10.47 5.31
N PRO A 194 -23.86 -10.90 6.05
CA PRO A 194 -24.42 -10.13 7.18
C PRO A 194 -23.35 -9.74 8.20
N GLU A 195 -22.48 -10.66 8.60
CA GLU A 195 -21.39 -10.41 9.56
C GLU A 195 -20.39 -9.34 9.09
N ILE A 196 -20.21 -9.22 7.77
CA ILE A 196 -19.34 -8.20 7.17
C ILE A 196 -20.03 -6.86 7.09
N VAL A 197 -21.32 -6.85 6.80
CA VAL A 197 -22.14 -5.62 6.84
C VAL A 197 -22.14 -5.04 8.27
N ASP A 198 -22.40 -5.87 9.27
CA ASP A 198 -22.35 -5.47 10.68
C ASP A 198 -20.96 -4.97 11.10
N LEU A 199 -19.90 -5.61 10.61
CA LEU A 199 -18.52 -5.18 10.85
C LEU A 199 -18.27 -3.78 10.26
N LYS A 200 -18.68 -3.54 9.01
CA LYS A 200 -18.55 -2.22 8.36
C LYS A 200 -19.28 -1.14 9.13
N GLU A 201 -20.52 -1.41 9.56
CA GLU A 201 -21.32 -0.44 10.34
C GLU A 201 -20.65 -0.11 11.69
N ARG A 202 -20.12 -1.11 12.40
CA ARG A 202 -19.37 -0.90 13.64
C ARG A 202 -18.14 -0.03 13.43
N LEU A 203 -17.37 -0.29 12.37
CA LEU A 203 -16.17 0.49 12.03
C LEU A 203 -16.53 1.94 11.68
N ILE A 204 -17.58 2.16 10.87
CA ILE A 204 -18.09 3.49 10.55
C ILE A 204 -18.54 4.22 11.82
N GLY A 205 -19.26 3.53 12.71
CA GLY A 205 -19.70 4.09 13.98
C GLY A 205 -18.54 4.58 14.86
N LYS A 206 -17.43 3.81 14.90
CA LYS A 206 -16.21 4.19 15.63
C LYS A 206 -15.54 5.41 15.02
N LEU A 207 -15.37 5.43 13.69
CA LEU A 207 -14.75 6.56 12.99
C LEU A 207 -15.55 7.85 13.12
N ARG A 208 -16.90 7.78 13.14
CA ARG A 208 -17.76 8.96 13.35
C ARG A 208 -17.58 9.59 14.73
N ARG A 209 -17.31 8.79 15.76
CA ARG A 209 -17.07 9.31 17.12
C ARG A 209 -15.76 10.08 17.20
N SER A 210 -14.72 9.62 16.49
CA SER A 210 -13.40 10.27 16.45
C SER A 210 -13.36 11.59 15.67
N VAL A 211 -14.38 11.86 14.84
CA VAL A 211 -14.47 13.13 14.06
C VAL A 211 -15.22 14.23 14.85
N ARG A 212 -16.00 13.86 15.87
CA ARG A 212 -16.81 14.80 16.65
C ARG A 212 -16.08 15.37 17.89
N LEU A 213 -14.85 14.97 18.13
CA LEU A 213 -13.92 15.48 19.13
C LEU A 213 -12.81 16.29 18.48
#